data_40296944a3cd6c1881da9ecc6e26a38a
#
_entry.id   40296944a3cd6c1881da9ecc6e26a38a
#
_cell.length_a   1.000
_cell.length_b   1.000
_cell.length_c   1.000
_cell.angle_alpha   90.00
_cell.angle_beta   90.00
_cell.angle_gamma   90.00
#
_symmetry.space_group_name_H-M   'P 1'
#
loop_
_entity.id
_entity.type
_entity.pdbx_description
1 polymer ?
#
loop_
_entity_poly.entity_id
_entity_poly.type
_entity_poly.pdbx_seq_one_letter_code
_entity_poly.pdbx_strand_id
1 'polypeptide(L)'
;MQRRRFLAGPGALGVAGWAPAAELRGPDVIFVPTPNEIVDAMLKMAGVTKNDTVYDLGCGDGRIVITAAQKFGARGVGVDIDPNRVAEATENVKKAGVAGRVKIVRGDLFETDLSPASVVTLYLLTELNLKLRPKLLRELQPGTRVVSHAFSMGDWKPERTAEISGTTVYLWRIPQPKT
;
A
#
# COMPACT_ATOMS: atom_id res chain seq x y z
N MET A 1 -5.87 69.54 33.79
CA MET A 1 -4.90 68.57 33.34
C MET A 1 -5.27 67.19 33.84
N GLN A 2 -5.93 66.30 33.01
CA GLN A 2 -6.29 64.95 33.38
C GLN A 2 -5.40 63.99 32.60
N ARG A 3 -4.61 63.19 33.31
CA ARG A 3 -3.77 62.14 32.74
C ARG A 3 -4.62 60.87 32.56
N ARG A 4 -4.86 60.46 31.33
CA ARG A 4 -5.48 59.15 31.01
C ARG A 4 -4.40 58.07 31.13
N ARG A 5 -4.65 57.10 32.03
CA ARG A 5 -3.89 55.84 32.12
C ARG A 5 -4.43 54.86 31.10
N PHE A 6 -3.56 54.43 30.17
CA PHE A 6 -3.82 53.27 29.33
C PHE A 6 -3.53 52.01 30.13
N LEU A 7 -4.54 51.16 30.31
CA LEU A 7 -4.40 49.80 30.82
C LEU A 7 -4.18 48.90 29.62
N ALA A 8 -2.96 48.32 29.52
CA ALA A 8 -2.67 47.22 28.63
C ALA A 8 -3.24 45.90 29.18
N GLY A 9 -4.18 45.30 28.48
CA GLY A 9 -4.70 43.99 28.80
C GLY A 9 -3.72 42.89 28.35
N PRO A 10 -3.61 41.75 29.09
CA PRO A 10 -2.77 40.65 28.71
C PRO A 10 -3.35 39.92 27.49
N GLY A 11 -2.56 39.88 26.41
CA GLY A 11 -2.87 39.05 25.23
C GLY A 11 -2.83 37.58 25.61
N ALA A 12 -3.93 36.87 25.47
CA ALA A 12 -3.99 35.43 25.58
C ALA A 12 -3.25 34.81 24.38
N LEU A 13 -2.07 34.26 24.62
CA LEU A 13 -1.41 33.36 23.69
C LEU A 13 -2.21 32.08 23.59
N GLY A 14 -2.96 31.93 22.50
CA GLY A 14 -3.64 30.67 22.17
C GLY A 14 -2.60 29.59 21.92
N VAL A 15 -2.50 28.63 22.83
CA VAL A 15 -1.77 27.37 22.59
C VAL A 15 -2.54 26.62 21.51
N ALA A 16 -1.97 26.57 20.31
CA ALA A 16 -2.45 25.68 19.27
C ALA A 16 -2.36 24.25 19.82
N GLY A 17 -3.53 23.66 20.13
CA GLY A 17 -3.62 22.30 20.61
C GLY A 17 -3.12 21.36 19.53
N TRP A 18 -2.02 20.67 19.80
CA TRP A 18 -1.52 19.57 18.99
C TRP A 18 -2.58 18.45 19.07
N ALA A 19 -3.31 18.24 17.99
CA ALA A 19 -4.19 17.08 17.90
C ALA A 19 -3.30 15.83 17.95
N PRO A 20 -3.56 14.86 18.85
CA PRO A 20 -2.80 13.62 18.87
C PRO A 20 -2.98 12.93 17.50
N ALA A 21 -1.87 12.48 16.92
CA ALA A 21 -1.92 11.64 15.72
C ALA A 21 -2.86 10.46 16.01
N ALA A 22 -3.84 10.23 15.14
CA ALA A 22 -4.76 9.12 15.29
C ALA A 22 -3.96 7.82 15.45
N GLU A 23 -4.19 7.11 16.55
CA GLU A 23 -3.50 5.85 16.82
C GLU A 23 -3.97 4.83 15.79
N LEU A 24 -3.03 4.29 15.01
CA LEU A 24 -3.36 3.28 14.02
C LEU A 24 -3.80 1.99 14.73
N ARG A 25 -4.87 1.36 14.23
CA ARG A 25 -5.32 0.05 14.70
C ARG A 25 -4.21 -1.01 14.54
N GLY A 26 -4.34 -2.14 15.22
CA GLY A 26 -3.42 -3.27 15.05
C GLY A 26 -3.57 -3.96 13.69
N PRO A 27 -2.62 -4.87 13.33
CA PRO A 27 -2.69 -5.64 12.09
C PRO A 27 -3.88 -6.60 12.08
N ASP A 28 -4.55 -6.73 10.93
CA ASP A 28 -5.69 -7.64 10.74
C ASP A 28 -5.27 -9.11 10.60
N VAL A 29 -4.02 -9.35 10.19
CA VAL A 29 -3.47 -10.70 9.93
C VAL A 29 -2.03 -10.79 10.42
N ILE A 30 -1.60 -12.02 10.75
CA ILE A 30 -0.19 -12.30 11.03
C ILE A 30 0.62 -12.23 9.73
N PHE A 31 1.85 -11.75 9.84
CA PHE A 31 2.77 -11.72 8.70
C PHE A 31 3.20 -13.14 8.31
N VAL A 32 2.93 -13.50 7.05
CA VAL A 32 3.45 -14.69 6.37
C VAL A 32 4.11 -14.24 5.08
N PRO A 33 5.40 -14.47 4.88
CA PRO A 33 6.09 -13.99 3.68
C PRO A 33 5.67 -14.77 2.43
N THR A 34 5.36 -14.05 1.34
CA THR A 34 5.15 -14.65 0.02
C THR A 34 6.47 -15.28 -0.47
N PRO A 35 6.50 -16.55 -0.89
CA PRO A 35 7.70 -17.16 -1.48
C PRO A 35 8.21 -16.37 -2.70
N ASN A 36 9.54 -16.31 -2.89
CA ASN A 36 10.13 -15.49 -3.96
C ASN A 36 9.66 -15.91 -5.36
N GLU A 37 9.44 -17.20 -5.61
CA GLU A 37 8.90 -17.69 -6.88
C GLU A 37 7.49 -17.17 -7.16
N ILE A 38 6.67 -17.05 -6.11
CA ILE A 38 5.32 -16.50 -6.21
C ILE A 38 5.39 -14.98 -6.45
N VAL A 39 6.30 -14.27 -5.77
CA VAL A 39 6.56 -12.85 -6.02
C VAL A 39 6.90 -12.61 -7.50
N ASP A 40 7.83 -13.38 -8.02
CA ASP A 40 8.24 -13.30 -9.43
C ASP A 40 7.06 -13.56 -10.38
N ALA A 41 6.26 -14.57 -10.08
CA ALA A 41 5.10 -14.92 -10.87
C ALA A 41 4.01 -13.84 -10.83
N MET A 42 3.73 -13.27 -9.66
CA MET A 42 2.77 -12.16 -9.49
C MET A 42 3.18 -10.96 -10.35
N LEU A 43 4.44 -10.53 -10.25
CA LEU A 43 4.95 -9.36 -10.98
C LEU A 43 4.99 -9.60 -12.50
N LYS A 44 5.37 -10.81 -12.95
CA LYS A 44 5.33 -11.21 -14.36
C LYS A 44 3.89 -11.28 -14.88
N MET A 45 2.96 -11.89 -14.12
CA MET A 45 1.55 -11.99 -14.51
C MET A 45 0.90 -10.61 -14.63
N ALA A 46 1.23 -9.67 -13.73
CA ALA A 46 0.80 -8.30 -13.82
C ALA A 46 1.48 -7.50 -14.95
N GLY A 47 2.50 -8.06 -15.61
CA GLY A 47 3.24 -7.40 -16.68
C GLY A 47 3.97 -6.15 -16.19
N VAL A 48 4.57 -6.22 -14.99
CA VAL A 48 5.27 -5.07 -14.39
C VAL A 48 6.45 -4.64 -15.25
N THR A 49 6.60 -3.33 -15.42
CA THR A 49 7.66 -2.68 -16.18
C THR A 49 8.26 -1.51 -15.39
N LYS A 50 9.33 -0.91 -15.91
CA LYS A 50 9.97 0.29 -15.34
C LYS A 50 9.05 1.52 -15.26
N ASN A 51 7.93 1.52 -15.98
CA ASN A 51 6.98 2.62 -15.99
C ASN A 51 5.91 2.48 -14.90
N ASP A 52 5.89 1.35 -14.21
CA ASP A 52 4.89 1.05 -13.19
C ASP A 52 5.24 1.62 -11.82
N THR A 53 4.20 1.86 -11.04
CA THR A 53 4.25 2.10 -9.60
C THR A 53 3.46 0.98 -8.93
N VAL A 54 4.19 0.08 -8.27
CA VAL A 54 3.63 -1.09 -7.57
C VAL A 54 3.32 -0.70 -6.13
N TYR A 55 2.05 -0.83 -5.72
CA TYR A 55 1.62 -0.71 -4.33
C TYR A 55 1.43 -2.09 -3.73
N ASP A 56 2.14 -2.39 -2.65
CA ASP A 56 2.00 -3.64 -1.90
C ASP A 56 1.30 -3.35 -0.57
N LEU A 57 0.08 -3.85 -0.43
CA LEU A 57 -0.80 -3.56 0.71
C LEU A 57 -0.70 -4.67 1.75
N GLY A 58 -0.11 -4.35 2.90
CA GLY A 58 0.36 -5.32 3.89
C GLY A 58 1.75 -5.84 3.47
N CYS A 59 2.69 -4.93 3.24
CA CYS A 59 3.96 -5.25 2.57
C CYS A 59 4.94 -6.10 3.40
N GLY A 60 4.68 -6.29 4.70
CA GLY A 60 5.55 -7.07 5.57
C GLY A 60 7.00 -6.61 5.53
N ASP A 61 7.89 -7.47 5.05
CA ASP A 61 9.33 -7.19 4.93
C ASP A 61 9.73 -6.43 3.65
N GLY A 62 8.76 -6.06 2.81
CA GLY A 62 8.96 -5.26 1.60
C GLY A 62 9.44 -6.04 0.37
N ARG A 63 9.50 -7.38 0.44
CA ARG A 63 10.09 -8.21 -0.64
C ARG A 63 9.46 -8.01 -2.01
N ILE A 64 8.16 -7.78 -2.11
CA ILE A 64 7.46 -7.61 -3.40
C ILE A 64 7.89 -6.31 -4.07
N VAL A 65 7.84 -5.18 -3.36
CA VAL A 65 8.24 -3.88 -3.93
C VAL A 65 9.75 -3.81 -4.20
N ILE A 66 10.57 -4.47 -3.37
CA ILE A 66 12.01 -4.59 -3.60
C ILE A 66 12.26 -5.38 -4.90
N THR A 67 11.61 -6.53 -5.08
CA THR A 67 11.75 -7.35 -6.29
C THR A 67 11.25 -6.58 -7.52
N ALA A 68 10.13 -5.86 -7.42
CA ALA A 68 9.62 -5.03 -8.51
C ALA A 68 10.65 -3.98 -8.95
N ALA A 69 11.33 -3.33 -8.01
CA ALA A 69 12.37 -2.36 -8.32
C ALA A 69 13.63 -3.00 -8.89
N GLN A 70 14.14 -4.08 -8.30
CA GLN A 70 15.38 -4.73 -8.71
C GLN A 70 15.27 -5.43 -10.08
N LYS A 71 14.20 -6.20 -10.29
CA LYS A 71 14.07 -7.04 -11.48
C LYS A 71 13.35 -6.34 -12.64
N PHE A 72 12.44 -5.42 -12.35
CA PHE A 72 11.60 -4.78 -13.37
C PHE A 72 11.86 -3.27 -13.52
N GLY A 73 12.67 -2.68 -12.63
CA GLY A 73 12.96 -1.25 -12.64
C GLY A 73 11.77 -0.37 -12.20
N ALA A 74 10.70 -0.97 -11.68
CA ALA A 74 9.50 -0.26 -11.25
C ALA A 74 9.74 0.62 -10.02
N ARG A 75 8.84 1.57 -9.77
CA ARG A 75 8.71 2.21 -8.47
C ARG A 75 7.85 1.34 -7.56
N GLY A 76 8.13 1.39 -6.25
CA GLY A 76 7.36 0.63 -5.27
C GLY A 76 6.93 1.48 -4.07
N VAL A 77 5.73 1.21 -3.58
CA VAL A 77 5.23 1.73 -2.31
C VAL A 77 4.73 0.54 -1.50
N GLY A 78 5.43 0.23 -0.42
CA GLY A 78 5.00 -0.78 0.55
C GLY A 78 4.24 -0.11 1.69
N VAL A 79 3.04 -0.58 1.99
CA VAL A 79 2.21 -0.07 3.08
C VAL A 79 2.02 -1.16 4.11
N ASP A 80 2.34 -0.88 5.37
CA ASP A 80 2.06 -1.79 6.48
C ASP A 80 1.65 -1.00 7.72
N ILE A 81 0.78 -1.58 8.53
CA ILE A 81 0.30 -0.95 9.75
C ILE A 81 1.22 -1.24 10.95
N ASP A 82 1.94 -2.37 10.91
CA ASP A 82 2.85 -2.81 11.95
C ASP A 82 4.18 -2.03 11.90
N PRO A 83 4.52 -1.25 12.93
CA PRO A 83 5.76 -0.49 12.96
C PRO A 83 7.03 -1.36 12.86
N ASN A 84 7.00 -2.61 13.34
CA ASN A 84 8.13 -3.52 13.26
C ASN A 84 8.35 -3.98 11.80
N ARG A 85 7.26 -4.27 11.07
CA ARG A 85 7.34 -4.61 9.65
C ARG A 85 7.83 -3.43 8.83
N VAL A 86 7.34 -2.23 9.10
CA VAL A 86 7.79 -0.99 8.45
C VAL A 86 9.29 -0.76 8.67
N ALA A 87 9.78 -0.94 9.89
CA ALA A 87 11.20 -0.80 10.21
C ALA A 87 12.05 -1.83 9.46
N GLU A 88 11.64 -3.11 9.46
CA GLU A 88 12.31 -4.19 8.77
C GLU A 88 12.32 -3.95 7.24
N ALA A 89 11.17 -3.65 6.65
CA ALA A 89 11.06 -3.36 5.21
C ALA A 89 11.93 -2.17 4.80
N THR A 90 11.96 -1.12 5.61
CA THR A 90 12.78 0.07 5.35
C THR A 90 14.27 -0.29 5.32
N GLU A 91 14.73 -1.12 6.26
CA GLU A 91 16.11 -1.61 6.30
C GLU A 91 16.42 -2.51 5.10
N ASN A 92 15.48 -3.39 4.73
CA ASN A 92 15.64 -4.27 3.56
C ASN A 92 15.73 -3.45 2.26
N VAL A 93 14.94 -2.39 2.10
CA VAL A 93 15.01 -1.46 0.96
C VAL A 93 16.40 -0.82 0.84
N LYS A 94 16.99 -0.40 1.96
CA LYS A 94 18.37 0.16 2.00
C LYS A 94 19.39 -0.89 1.61
N LYS A 95 19.35 -2.07 2.22
CA LYS A 95 20.25 -3.20 1.91
C LYS A 95 20.17 -3.64 0.45
N ALA A 96 18.99 -3.61 -0.12
CA ALA A 96 18.77 -3.95 -1.53
C ALA A 96 19.22 -2.85 -2.51
N GLY A 97 19.60 -1.66 -2.03
CA GLY A 97 20.06 -0.55 -2.86
C GLY A 97 18.96 0.10 -3.71
N VAL A 98 17.70 -0.04 -3.32
CA VAL A 98 16.53 0.45 -4.09
C VAL A 98 15.80 1.64 -3.43
N ALA A 99 16.40 2.29 -2.43
CA ALA A 99 15.79 3.40 -1.70
C ALA A 99 15.39 4.60 -2.60
N GLY A 100 16.01 4.75 -3.76
CA GLY A 100 15.63 5.77 -4.75
C GLY A 100 14.35 5.43 -5.55
N ARG A 101 13.84 4.20 -5.46
CA ARG A 101 12.67 3.73 -6.20
C ARG A 101 11.56 3.18 -5.30
N VAL A 102 11.88 2.79 -4.07
CA VAL A 102 10.95 2.14 -3.14
C VAL A 102 10.78 3.00 -1.89
N LYS A 103 9.53 3.23 -1.53
CA LYS A 103 9.12 3.90 -0.29
C LYS A 103 8.32 2.94 0.57
N ILE A 104 8.64 2.87 1.86
CA ILE A 104 7.84 2.14 2.86
C ILE A 104 7.08 3.15 3.70
N VAL A 105 5.79 2.92 3.90
CA VAL A 105 4.87 3.82 4.60
C VAL A 105 4.18 3.05 5.72
N ARG A 106 4.23 3.57 6.93
CA ARG A 106 3.37 3.11 8.01
C ARG A 106 1.97 3.68 7.79
N GLY A 107 0.98 2.82 7.57
CA GLY A 107 -0.38 3.28 7.33
C GLY A 107 -1.40 2.14 7.31
N ASP A 108 -2.66 2.50 7.45
CA ASP A 108 -3.78 1.60 7.21
C ASP A 108 -4.04 1.52 5.69
N LEU A 109 -4.02 0.31 5.13
CA LEU A 109 -4.27 0.09 3.71
C LEU A 109 -5.67 0.55 3.27
N PHE A 110 -6.63 0.61 4.20
CA PHE A 110 -7.98 1.11 3.93
C PHE A 110 -8.05 2.64 3.84
N GLU A 111 -7.06 3.36 4.44
CA GLU A 111 -6.98 4.82 4.44
C GLU A 111 -5.92 5.37 3.47
N THR A 112 -5.07 4.49 2.95
CA THR A 112 -4.01 4.88 2.01
C THR A 112 -4.60 5.30 0.66
N ASP A 113 -4.13 6.43 0.10
CA ASP A 113 -4.46 6.84 -1.27
C ASP A 113 -3.83 5.89 -2.29
N LEU A 114 -4.65 5.21 -3.07
CA LEU A 114 -4.24 4.24 -4.09
C LEU A 114 -4.19 4.83 -5.50
N SER A 115 -4.61 6.07 -5.69
CA SER A 115 -4.73 6.69 -7.02
C SER A 115 -3.44 6.71 -7.85
N PRO A 116 -2.22 6.76 -7.26
CA PRO A 116 -0.98 6.73 -8.04
C PRO A 116 -0.55 5.33 -8.49
N ALA A 117 -1.21 4.26 -8.01
CA ALA A 117 -0.81 2.89 -8.31
C ALA A 117 -1.20 2.49 -9.74
N SER A 118 -0.29 1.84 -10.46
CA SER A 118 -0.57 1.15 -11.72
C SER A 118 -0.65 -0.37 -11.56
N VAL A 119 -0.09 -0.88 -10.45
CA VAL A 119 -0.20 -2.27 -10.02
C VAL A 119 -0.40 -2.30 -8.51
N VAL A 120 -1.32 -3.13 -8.04
CA VAL A 120 -1.54 -3.41 -6.60
C VAL A 120 -1.29 -4.90 -6.35
N THR A 121 -0.47 -5.21 -5.35
CA THR A 121 -0.20 -6.58 -4.91
C THR A 121 -0.83 -6.83 -3.54
N LEU A 122 -1.36 -8.04 -3.36
CA LEU A 122 -2.09 -8.46 -2.18
C LEU A 122 -1.67 -9.86 -1.74
N TYR A 123 -1.47 -10.04 -0.44
CA TYR A 123 -1.47 -11.34 0.22
C TYR A 123 -2.27 -11.22 1.51
N LEU A 124 -3.57 -11.01 1.33
CA LEU A 124 -4.55 -10.78 2.39
C LEU A 124 -5.64 -11.84 2.32
N LEU A 125 -6.24 -12.17 3.45
CA LEU A 125 -7.38 -13.08 3.49
C LEU A 125 -8.52 -12.59 2.60
N THR A 126 -9.34 -13.51 2.08
CA THR A 126 -10.49 -13.20 1.20
C THR A 126 -11.40 -12.14 1.80
N GLU A 127 -11.66 -12.19 3.10
CA GLU A 127 -12.51 -11.20 3.79
C GLU A 127 -11.94 -9.77 3.71
N LEU A 128 -10.61 -9.63 3.84
CA LEU A 128 -9.95 -8.34 3.70
C LEU A 128 -9.94 -7.87 2.24
N ASN A 129 -9.73 -8.79 1.30
CA ASN A 129 -9.83 -8.49 -0.12
C ASN A 129 -11.24 -7.99 -0.50
N LEU A 130 -12.28 -8.63 0.02
CA LEU A 130 -13.67 -8.20 -0.20
C LEU A 130 -13.95 -6.82 0.39
N LYS A 131 -13.44 -6.54 1.58
CA LYS A 131 -13.55 -5.22 2.23
C LYS A 131 -12.79 -4.14 1.45
N LEU A 132 -11.65 -4.49 0.88
CA LEU A 132 -10.79 -3.58 0.10
C LEU A 132 -11.32 -3.32 -1.31
N ARG A 133 -12.02 -4.27 -1.91
CA ARG A 133 -12.51 -4.22 -3.30
C ARG A 133 -13.26 -2.94 -3.67
N PRO A 134 -14.20 -2.39 -2.89
CA PRO A 134 -14.88 -1.13 -3.22
C PRO A 134 -13.91 0.05 -3.34
N LYS A 135 -12.87 0.09 -2.49
CA LYS A 135 -11.83 1.12 -2.54
C LYS A 135 -10.97 0.98 -3.79
N LEU A 136 -10.54 -0.24 -4.13
CA LEU A 136 -9.79 -0.51 -5.36
C LEU A 136 -10.56 -0.03 -6.60
N LEU A 137 -11.84 -0.37 -6.69
CA LEU A 137 -12.70 0.00 -7.83
C LEU A 137 -12.97 1.51 -7.91
N ARG A 138 -12.97 2.22 -6.79
CA ARG A 138 -13.23 3.66 -6.72
C ARG A 138 -11.98 4.50 -7.00
N GLU A 139 -10.81 4.10 -6.49
CA GLU A 139 -9.62 4.95 -6.48
C GLU A 139 -8.63 4.63 -7.60
N LEU A 140 -8.56 3.37 -8.03
CA LEU A 140 -7.62 2.98 -9.07
C LEU A 140 -8.09 3.40 -10.45
N GLN A 141 -7.13 3.85 -11.27
CA GLN A 141 -7.41 4.19 -12.66
C GLN A 141 -7.81 2.95 -13.48
N PRO A 142 -8.71 3.10 -14.47
CA PRO A 142 -9.03 2.03 -15.41
C PRO A 142 -7.76 1.41 -16.02
N GLY A 143 -7.73 0.09 -16.11
CA GLY A 143 -6.57 -0.64 -16.60
C GLY A 143 -5.51 -0.97 -15.55
N THR A 144 -5.57 -0.40 -14.33
CA THR A 144 -4.72 -0.80 -13.21
C THR A 144 -4.88 -2.29 -12.93
N ARG A 145 -3.75 -2.96 -12.71
CA ARG A 145 -3.69 -4.41 -12.46
C ARG A 145 -3.65 -4.66 -10.96
N VAL A 146 -4.50 -5.58 -10.50
CA VAL A 146 -4.52 -6.06 -9.10
C VAL A 146 -4.16 -7.53 -9.14
N VAL A 147 -3.12 -7.93 -8.42
CA VAL A 147 -2.67 -9.32 -8.34
C VAL A 147 -2.64 -9.80 -6.89
N SER A 148 -3.23 -10.96 -6.64
CA SER A 148 -3.35 -11.55 -5.30
C SER A 148 -2.75 -12.94 -5.23
N HIS A 149 -1.95 -13.19 -4.18
CA HIS A 149 -1.47 -14.50 -3.80
C HIS A 149 -2.55 -15.21 -2.99
N ALA A 150 -2.93 -16.42 -3.41
CA ALA A 150 -3.80 -17.39 -2.74
C ALA A 150 -5.28 -16.98 -2.55
N PHE A 151 -5.61 -15.71 -2.37
CA PHE A 151 -6.94 -15.28 -1.95
C PHE A 151 -7.67 -14.49 -3.04
N SER A 152 -8.92 -14.89 -3.29
CA SER A 152 -9.78 -14.29 -4.32
C SER A 152 -10.46 -13.00 -3.87
N MET A 153 -11.23 -12.40 -4.79
CA MET A 153 -12.10 -11.24 -4.56
C MET A 153 -13.58 -11.60 -4.66
N GLY A 154 -13.95 -12.81 -4.22
CA GLY A 154 -15.32 -13.30 -4.25
C GLY A 154 -15.85 -13.44 -5.67
N ASP A 155 -16.99 -12.80 -5.95
CA ASP A 155 -17.68 -12.86 -7.25
C ASP A 155 -17.05 -11.99 -8.35
N TRP A 156 -16.05 -11.15 -8.01
CA TRP A 156 -15.28 -10.44 -9.03
C TRP A 156 -14.33 -11.42 -9.71
N LYS A 157 -14.73 -11.85 -10.91
CA LYS A 157 -13.99 -12.85 -11.67
C LYS A 157 -12.62 -12.30 -12.09
N PRO A 158 -11.52 -13.05 -11.87
CA PRO A 158 -10.21 -12.63 -12.32
C PRO A 158 -10.12 -12.70 -13.85
N GLU A 159 -9.29 -11.81 -14.43
CA GLU A 159 -8.91 -11.87 -15.86
C GLU A 159 -8.04 -13.10 -16.15
N ARG A 160 -7.16 -13.43 -15.19
CA ARG A 160 -6.27 -14.60 -15.28
C ARG A 160 -6.07 -15.24 -13.90
N THR A 161 -5.84 -16.54 -13.91
CA THR A 161 -5.36 -17.32 -12.77
C THR A 161 -4.18 -18.18 -13.19
N ALA A 162 -3.28 -18.49 -12.27
CA ALA A 162 -2.20 -19.45 -12.47
C ALA A 162 -1.94 -20.23 -11.17
N GLU A 163 -1.73 -21.55 -11.30
CA GLU A 163 -1.26 -22.40 -10.22
C GLU A 163 0.26 -22.42 -10.22
N ILE A 164 0.88 -22.06 -9.11
CA ILE A 164 2.33 -21.98 -8.96
C ILE A 164 2.70 -22.57 -7.62
N SER A 165 3.48 -23.66 -7.64
CA SER A 165 3.94 -24.34 -6.42
C SER A 165 2.81 -24.66 -5.42
N GLY A 166 1.64 -25.07 -5.94
CA GLY A 166 0.49 -25.46 -5.13
C GLY A 166 -0.35 -24.31 -4.58
N THR A 167 -0.14 -23.10 -5.05
CA THR A 167 -0.97 -21.94 -4.71
C THR A 167 -1.49 -21.24 -5.95
N THR A 168 -2.67 -20.64 -5.85
CA THR A 168 -3.27 -19.87 -6.95
C THR A 168 -2.83 -18.41 -6.87
N VAL A 169 -2.45 -17.86 -8.01
CA VAL A 169 -2.25 -16.41 -8.19
C VAL A 169 -3.37 -15.88 -9.07
N TYR A 170 -4.01 -14.81 -8.65
CA TYR A 170 -5.13 -14.18 -9.33
C TYR A 170 -4.75 -12.81 -9.87
N LEU A 171 -5.22 -12.47 -11.07
CA LEU A 171 -5.05 -11.16 -11.67
C LEU A 171 -6.41 -10.58 -12.05
N TRP A 172 -6.68 -9.36 -11.63
CA TRP A 172 -7.79 -8.54 -12.08
C TRP A 172 -7.27 -7.28 -12.76
N ARG A 173 -8.10 -6.70 -13.60
CA ARG A 173 -7.89 -5.39 -14.18
C ARG A 173 -9.06 -4.48 -13.83
N ILE A 174 -8.76 -3.26 -13.38
CA ILE A 174 -9.80 -2.27 -13.12
C ILE A 174 -10.54 -1.98 -14.42
N PRO A 175 -11.88 -2.12 -14.43
CA PRO A 175 -12.67 -1.98 -15.65
C PRO A 175 -12.66 -0.55 -16.17
N GLN A 176 -12.87 -0.40 -17.50
CA GLN A 176 -13.17 0.90 -18.07
C GLN A 176 -14.55 1.37 -17.60
N PRO A 177 -14.78 2.68 -17.43
CA PRO A 177 -16.12 3.20 -17.19
C PRO A 177 -17.05 2.73 -18.32
N LYS A 178 -18.27 2.31 -17.95
CA LYS A 178 -19.28 2.05 -18.97
C LYS A 178 -19.62 3.39 -19.62
N THR A 179 -19.36 3.52 -20.90
CA THR A 179 -19.81 4.63 -21.74
C THR A 179 -21.32 4.60 -21.91
#